data_038f5eef40c34dc557f3df9b05340d50
#
_entry.id   038f5eef40c34dc557f3df9b05340d50
#
_cell.length_a   1.000
_cell.length_b   1.000
_cell.length_c   1.000
_cell.angle_alpha   90.00
_cell.angle_beta   90.00
_cell.angle_gamma   90.00
#
_symmetry.space_group_name_H-M   'P 1'
#
loop_
_entity.id
_entity.type
_entity.pdbx_description
1 polymer ?
#
loop_
_entity_poly.entity_id
_entity_poly.type
_entity_poly.pdbx_seq_one_letter_code
_entity_poly.pdbx_strand_id
1 'polypeptide(L)'
;AFTSHVGVSLNVDMLVLDKDHKSDFGDAKNWAQQVSGRRNDLTLRALFNEELGALIQVKREHRDTVFEILKQHNLYSCSHVIAKPNTNGRIEIWRDAKNIFDQGKLMLECVQVKN
;
A
#
# COMPACT_ATOMS: atom_id res chain seq x y z
N ALA A 1 8.00 2.28 -11.38
CA ALA A 1 7.21 1.99 -12.60
C ALA A 1 7.68 2.82 -13.77
N PHE A 2 7.68 4.12 -13.64
CA PHE A 2 8.09 5.07 -14.69
C PHE A 2 9.51 4.80 -15.21
N THR A 3 10.50 4.74 -14.33
CA THR A 3 11.91 4.58 -14.69
C THR A 3 12.24 3.17 -15.26
N SER A 4 11.60 2.14 -14.73
CA SER A 4 11.88 0.76 -15.11
C SER A 4 11.02 0.25 -16.27
N HIS A 5 10.11 1.07 -16.81
CA HIS A 5 9.17 0.71 -17.88
C HIS A 5 8.29 -0.52 -17.59
N VAL A 6 8.06 -0.81 -16.32
CA VAL A 6 7.11 -1.83 -15.86
C VAL A 6 6.03 -1.21 -14.99
N GLY A 7 4.89 -1.85 -14.92
CA GLY A 7 3.83 -1.46 -14.00
C GLY A 7 4.11 -1.91 -12.56
N VAL A 8 3.28 -1.48 -11.65
CA VAL A 8 3.35 -1.89 -10.25
C VAL A 8 1.95 -2.13 -9.70
N SER A 9 1.79 -3.22 -8.98
CA SER A 9 0.57 -3.53 -8.24
C SER A 9 0.85 -3.41 -6.75
N LEU A 10 0.21 -2.42 -6.10
CA LEU A 10 0.28 -2.20 -4.67
C LEU A 10 -0.91 -2.85 -3.98
N ASN A 11 -0.68 -3.42 -2.81
CA ASN A 11 -1.72 -3.84 -1.90
C ASN A 11 -1.54 -3.11 -0.58
N VAL A 12 -2.52 -2.32 -0.20
CA VAL A 12 -2.44 -1.47 1.00
C VAL A 12 -3.10 -2.09 2.23
N ASP A 13 -3.58 -3.34 2.16
CA ASP A 13 -4.28 -4.01 3.26
C ASP A 13 -3.48 -3.99 4.57
N MET A 14 -2.17 -4.26 4.50
CA MET A 14 -1.30 -4.27 5.67
C MET A 14 -1.03 -2.88 6.25
N LEU A 15 -1.22 -1.83 5.47
CA LEU A 15 -1.02 -0.44 5.89
C LEU A 15 -2.26 0.17 6.55
N VAL A 16 -3.43 -0.42 6.29
CA VAL A 16 -4.72 0.08 6.77
C VAL A 16 -5.27 -0.76 7.93
N LEU A 17 -4.43 -1.57 8.58
CA LEU A 17 -4.79 -2.28 9.79
C LEU A 17 -4.95 -1.29 10.93
N ASP A 18 -6.12 -1.28 11.53
CA ASP A 18 -6.39 -0.49 12.71
C ASP A 18 -5.85 -1.22 13.95
N LYS A 19 -4.73 -0.75 14.47
CA LYS A 19 -4.11 -1.29 15.68
C LYS A 19 -4.81 -0.84 16.96
N ASP A 20 -5.58 0.23 16.87
CA ASP A 20 -6.29 0.83 17.98
C ASP A 20 -7.76 0.39 18.02
N HIS A 21 -8.02 -0.90 17.81
CA HIS A 21 -9.35 -1.48 17.94
C HIS A 21 -9.95 -1.18 19.32
N LYS A 22 -10.32 0.05 19.53
CA LYS A 22 -11.38 0.37 20.47
C LYS A 22 -12.66 0.01 19.72
N SER A 23 -13.17 -1.17 20.01
CA SER A 23 -14.52 -1.55 19.66
C SER A 23 -15.47 -0.56 20.34
N ASP A 24 -15.67 0.55 19.66
CA ASP A 24 -16.77 1.43 20.01
C ASP A 24 -18.03 0.68 19.60
N PHE A 25 -18.69 0.04 20.57
CA PHE A 25 -19.97 -0.62 20.42
C PHE A 25 -21.09 0.40 20.19
N GLY A 26 -20.81 1.48 19.44
CA GLY A 26 -21.81 2.43 19.01
C GLY A 26 -22.68 1.82 17.93
N ASP A 27 -23.96 1.97 18.12
CA ASP A 27 -25.10 1.72 17.25
C ASP A 27 -24.90 0.70 16.12
N ALA A 28 -25.35 -0.54 16.31
CA ALA A 28 -25.21 -1.66 15.37
C ALA A 28 -25.78 -1.37 13.96
N LYS A 29 -26.61 -0.36 13.78
CA LYS A 29 -27.21 0.02 12.50
C LYS A 29 -26.22 0.71 11.54
N ASN A 30 -25.19 1.39 12.05
CA ASN A 30 -24.21 2.14 11.25
C ASN A 30 -22.81 1.51 11.28
N TRP A 31 -22.66 0.34 11.87
CA TRP A 31 -21.36 -0.29 12.06
C TRP A 31 -20.62 -0.51 10.74
N ALA A 32 -21.30 -1.01 9.71
CA ALA A 32 -20.70 -1.27 8.40
C ALA A 32 -20.23 0.03 7.71
N GLN A 33 -20.98 1.12 7.83
CA GLN A 33 -20.60 2.43 7.28
C GLN A 33 -19.44 3.05 8.06
N GLN A 34 -19.43 2.92 9.38
CA GLN A 34 -18.35 3.41 10.23
C GLN A 34 -17.04 2.67 9.95
N VAL A 35 -17.07 1.35 9.83
CA VAL A 35 -15.90 0.54 9.47
C VAL A 35 -15.39 0.92 8.08
N SER A 36 -16.27 1.05 7.11
CA SER A 36 -15.92 1.42 5.74
C SER A 36 -15.32 2.83 5.67
N GLY A 37 -15.93 3.81 6.36
CA GLY A 37 -15.43 5.18 6.45
C GLY A 37 -14.06 5.26 7.11
N ARG A 38 -13.85 4.51 8.20
CA ARG A 38 -12.56 4.44 8.91
C ARG A 38 -11.48 3.81 8.04
N ARG A 39 -11.78 2.74 7.30
CA ARG A 39 -10.85 2.13 6.36
C ARG A 39 -10.49 3.06 5.20
N ASN A 40 -11.41 3.86 4.71
CA ASN A 40 -11.13 4.87 3.69
C ASN A 40 -10.18 5.94 4.23
N ASP A 41 -10.41 6.44 5.44
CA ASP A 41 -9.55 7.42 6.10
C ASP A 41 -8.13 6.86 6.31
N LEU A 42 -8.01 5.63 6.82
CA LEU A 42 -6.72 4.96 6.98
C LEU A 42 -6.00 4.74 5.65
N THR A 43 -6.73 4.45 4.58
CA THR A 43 -6.18 4.30 3.23
C THR A 43 -5.60 5.63 2.73
N LEU A 44 -6.34 6.72 2.88
CA LEU A 44 -5.86 8.06 2.50
C LEU A 44 -4.63 8.46 3.30
N ARG A 45 -4.61 8.19 4.59
CA ARG A 45 -3.44 8.44 5.45
C ARG A 45 -2.24 7.61 5.00
N ALA A 46 -2.43 6.33 4.72
CA ALA A 46 -1.34 5.45 4.28
C ALA A 46 -0.73 5.89 2.95
N LEU A 47 -1.56 6.40 2.03
CA LEU A 47 -1.11 6.83 0.70
C LEU A 47 -0.50 8.23 0.68
N PHE A 48 -0.95 9.13 1.54
CA PHE A 48 -0.61 10.56 1.51
C PHE A 48 0.03 11.08 2.81
N ASN A 49 0.38 10.20 3.73
CA ASN A 49 1.07 10.60 4.93
C ASN A 49 2.55 10.85 4.63
N GLU A 50 3.06 11.99 5.06
CA GLU A 50 4.47 12.37 4.91
C GLU A 50 5.35 11.83 6.06
N GLU A 51 5.13 10.58 6.45
CA GLU A 51 5.98 9.92 7.43
C GLU A 51 7.30 9.44 6.80
N LEU A 52 8.34 9.50 7.60
CA LEU A 52 9.64 8.95 7.20
C LEU A 52 9.54 7.44 6.98
N GLY A 53 9.87 7.00 5.79
CA GLY A 53 9.83 5.60 5.43
C GLY A 53 10.78 5.29 4.28
N ALA A 54 11.01 4.02 4.02
CA ALA A 54 11.79 3.55 2.89
C ALA A 54 11.01 2.49 2.11
N LEU A 55 11.03 2.62 0.80
CA LEU A 55 10.50 1.62 -0.12
C LEU A 55 11.67 1.01 -0.90
N ILE A 56 11.86 -0.28 -0.76
CA ILE A 56 12.92 -0.99 -1.45
C ILE A 56 12.36 -2.10 -2.33
N GLN A 57 12.98 -2.33 -3.46
CA GLN A 57 12.67 -3.47 -4.32
C GLN A 57 13.71 -4.56 -4.08
N VAL A 58 13.23 -5.76 -3.79
CA VAL A 58 14.05 -6.93 -3.45
C VAL A 58 13.64 -8.09 -4.34
N LYS A 59 14.61 -8.87 -4.82
CA LYS A 59 14.33 -10.14 -5.50
C LYS A 59 13.65 -11.10 -4.53
N ARG A 60 12.72 -11.90 -5.05
CA ARG A 60 11.96 -12.87 -4.24
C ARG A 60 12.86 -13.80 -3.42
N GLU A 61 13.96 -14.25 -4.00
CA GLU A 61 14.94 -15.14 -3.36
C GLU A 61 15.66 -14.51 -2.15
N HIS A 62 15.74 -13.18 -2.10
CA HIS A 62 16.39 -12.44 -1.00
C HIS A 62 15.40 -11.88 0.03
N ARG A 63 14.13 -12.11 -0.14
CA ARG A 63 13.08 -11.59 0.73
C ARG A 63 13.31 -11.98 2.20
N ASP A 64 13.51 -13.26 2.44
CA ASP A 64 13.64 -13.79 3.80
C ASP A 64 14.91 -13.27 4.48
N THR A 65 16.00 -13.15 3.74
CA THR A 65 17.25 -12.54 4.23
C THR A 65 17.06 -11.09 4.66
N VAL A 66 16.32 -10.31 3.86
CA VAL A 66 16.01 -8.90 4.20
C VAL A 66 15.15 -8.83 5.45
N PHE A 67 14.14 -9.68 5.57
CA PHE A 67 13.29 -9.70 6.78
C PHE A 67 14.07 -10.12 8.04
N GLU A 68 15.02 -11.02 7.94
CA GLU A 68 15.90 -11.37 9.06
C GLU A 68 16.76 -10.17 9.50
N ILE A 69 17.31 -9.42 8.58
CA ILE A 69 18.07 -8.19 8.88
C ILE A 69 17.15 -7.15 9.56
N LEU A 70 15.96 -6.93 9.04
CA LEU A 70 15.00 -6.02 9.62
C LEU A 70 14.58 -6.43 11.04
N LYS A 71 14.45 -7.74 11.29
CA LYS A 71 14.17 -8.30 12.60
C LYS A 71 15.31 -8.04 13.59
N GLN A 72 16.57 -8.18 13.17
CA GLN A 72 17.75 -7.87 14.00
C GLN A 72 17.78 -6.41 14.42
N HIS A 73 17.23 -5.51 13.61
CA HIS A 73 17.17 -4.07 13.89
C HIS A 73 15.84 -3.61 14.48
N ASN A 74 14.98 -4.52 14.93
CA ASN A 74 13.65 -4.23 15.50
C ASN A 74 12.70 -3.49 14.53
N LEU A 75 12.88 -3.68 13.22
CA LEU A 75 12.06 -3.04 12.17
C LEU A 75 11.03 -3.97 11.55
N TYR A 76 10.99 -5.23 11.97
CA TYR A 76 10.10 -6.24 11.40
C TYR A 76 8.62 -5.85 11.53
N SER A 77 8.21 -5.33 12.67
CA SER A 77 6.81 -4.98 12.95
C SER A 77 6.27 -3.81 12.09
N CYS A 78 7.17 -2.97 11.58
CA CYS A 78 6.81 -1.84 10.72
C CYS A 78 7.19 -2.05 9.25
N SER A 79 7.59 -3.26 8.87
CA SER A 79 8.02 -3.60 7.52
C SER A 79 7.02 -4.54 6.85
N HIS A 80 6.55 -4.18 5.67
CA HIS A 80 5.52 -4.92 4.96
C HIS A 80 5.87 -5.10 3.49
N VAL A 81 5.48 -6.24 2.91
CA VAL A 81 5.49 -6.41 1.46
C VAL A 81 4.20 -5.80 0.92
N ILE A 82 4.31 -4.69 0.22
CA ILE A 82 3.16 -3.90 -0.23
C ILE A 82 2.98 -3.89 -1.75
N ALA A 83 4.00 -4.25 -2.52
CA ALA A 83 3.93 -4.12 -3.96
C ALA A 83 4.73 -5.20 -4.68
N LYS A 84 4.36 -5.41 -5.91
CA LYS A 84 5.13 -6.21 -6.87
C LYS A 84 5.09 -5.55 -8.25
N PRO A 85 6.17 -5.62 -9.04
CA PRO A 85 6.13 -5.25 -10.44
C PRO A 85 5.11 -6.11 -11.21
N ASN A 86 4.46 -5.52 -12.20
CA ASN A 86 3.60 -6.23 -13.13
C ASN A 86 4.03 -5.99 -14.58
N THR A 87 3.60 -6.85 -15.46
CA THR A 87 3.93 -6.80 -16.89
C THR A 87 2.87 -6.11 -17.75
N ASN A 88 1.75 -5.70 -17.17
CA ASN A 88 0.67 -5.04 -17.88
C ASN A 88 0.88 -3.52 -18.06
N GLY A 89 1.97 -2.98 -17.51
CA GLY A 89 2.31 -1.56 -17.63
C GLY A 89 1.36 -0.62 -16.88
N ARG A 90 0.63 -1.12 -15.90
CA ARG A 90 -0.35 -0.34 -15.15
C ARG A 90 0.12 -0.09 -13.71
N ILE A 91 -0.31 1.01 -13.14
CA ILE A 91 -0.19 1.30 -11.72
C ILE A 91 -1.55 1.02 -11.08
N GLU A 92 -1.58 0.03 -10.22
CA GLU A 92 -2.80 -0.45 -9.58
C GLU A 92 -2.65 -0.39 -8.07
N ILE A 93 -3.69 0.04 -7.38
CA ILE A 93 -3.76 0.01 -5.92
C ILE A 93 -4.96 -0.84 -5.52
N TRP A 94 -4.70 -1.86 -4.72
CA TRP A 94 -5.67 -2.83 -4.26
C TRP A 94 -5.89 -2.72 -2.76
N ARG A 95 -7.13 -2.83 -2.36
CA ARG A 95 -7.56 -2.95 -0.96
C ARG A 95 -8.76 -3.87 -0.87
N ASP A 96 -8.74 -4.83 0.06
CA ASP A 96 -9.84 -5.79 0.27
C ASP A 96 -10.24 -6.54 -1.03
N ALA A 97 -9.25 -6.95 -1.81
CA ALA A 97 -9.42 -7.60 -3.12
C ALA A 97 -10.16 -6.73 -4.17
N LYS A 98 -10.28 -5.43 -3.95
CA LYS A 98 -10.85 -4.47 -4.90
C LYS A 98 -9.77 -3.54 -5.43
N ASN A 99 -9.80 -3.30 -6.72
CA ASN A 99 -8.96 -2.27 -7.34
C ASN A 99 -9.57 -0.90 -7.05
N ILE A 100 -8.87 -0.09 -6.27
CA ILE A 100 -9.32 1.26 -5.89
C ILE A 100 -8.66 2.35 -6.74
N PHE A 101 -7.60 2.02 -7.45
CA PHE A 101 -6.93 2.90 -8.40
C PHE A 101 -6.29 2.07 -9.50
N ASP A 102 -6.48 2.48 -10.75
CA ASP A 102 -5.91 1.81 -11.91
C ASP A 102 -5.62 2.84 -13.00
N GLN A 103 -4.35 3.04 -13.30
CA GLN A 103 -3.89 4.01 -14.27
C GLN A 103 -2.84 3.41 -15.19
N GLY A 104 -3.03 3.64 -16.48
CA GLY A 104 -2.04 3.27 -17.48
C GLY A 104 -0.76 4.10 -17.31
N LYS A 105 0.38 3.43 -17.36
CA LYS A 105 1.70 4.02 -17.22
C LYS A 105 1.95 5.18 -18.20
N LEU A 106 1.56 5.01 -19.45
CA LEU A 106 1.76 6.03 -20.50
C LEU A 106 1.12 7.38 -20.15
N MET A 107 -0.04 7.36 -19.51
CA MET A 107 -0.72 8.58 -19.09
C MET A 107 0.05 9.34 -18.02
N LEU A 108 0.65 8.61 -17.07
CA LEU A 108 1.49 9.21 -16.02
C LEU A 108 2.80 9.76 -16.57
N GLU A 109 3.40 9.09 -17.54
CA GLU A 109 4.58 9.59 -18.25
C GLU A 109 4.29 10.92 -18.96
N CYS A 110 3.15 11.02 -19.63
CA CYS A 110 2.72 12.26 -20.29
C CYS A 110 2.51 13.41 -19.30
N VAL A 111 1.95 13.15 -18.13
CA VAL A 111 1.75 14.15 -17.08
C VAL A 111 3.09 14.65 -16.54
N GLN A 112 4.06 13.80 -16.34
CA GLN A 112 5.38 14.18 -15.85
C GLN A 112 6.17 15.02 -16.87
N VAL A 113 6.06 14.73 -18.15
CA VAL A 113 6.74 15.51 -19.20
C VAL A 113 6.17 16.90 -19.34
N LYS A 114 4.91 17.12 -19.02
CA LYS A 114 4.26 18.45 -19.08
C LYS A 114 4.59 19.36 -17.90
N ASN A 115 5.10 18.83 -16.84
CA ASN A 115 5.49 19.54 -15.64
C ASN A 115 7.01 19.80 -15.64
#